data_cb3e1de7cb83cb3fb5dfebe0498ee29a
#
_entry.id   cb3e1de7cb83cb3fb5dfebe0498ee29a
#
_cell.length_a   1.000
_cell.length_b   1.000
_cell.length_c   1.000
_cell.angle_alpha   90.00
_cell.angle_beta   90.00
_cell.angle_gamma   90.00
#
_symmetry.space_group_name_H-M   'P 1'
#
loop_
_entity.id
_entity.type
_entity.pdbx_description
1 polymer ?
#
loop_
_entity_poly.entity_id
_entity_poly.type
_entity_poly.pdbx_seq_one_letter_code
_entity_poly.pdbx_strand_id
1 'polypeptide(L)'
;MHNNQQYFQRSMSRFMPYFWYMLTNLPSIIFWGIRVKAINLDLCYTTLPFNWRTKNPFKSIYFAALCGGAELASGMLCMLHLSSGERFSMLVVDFNAQFIKKANKQVTMKCEDGELIKQTLSTLPNSGDTAVLKTTVTGHHPDSEMVAKFEVTWSFKRK
;
A
#
# COMPACT_ATOMS: atom_id res chain seq x y z
N MET A 1 -17.53 11.10 0.48
CA MET A 1 -16.83 10.14 -0.39
C MET A 1 -17.46 10.16 -1.77
N HIS A 2 -16.68 10.37 -2.83
CA HIS A 2 -17.18 10.39 -4.22
C HIS A 2 -17.58 9.00 -4.70
N ASN A 3 -18.49 8.90 -5.69
CA ASN A 3 -18.92 7.62 -6.25
C ASN A 3 -17.74 6.75 -6.75
N ASN A 4 -16.73 7.36 -7.39
CA ASN A 4 -15.54 6.67 -7.87
C ASN A 4 -14.70 6.08 -6.73
N GLN A 5 -14.58 6.79 -5.62
CA GLN A 5 -13.87 6.29 -4.42
C GLN A 5 -14.59 5.09 -3.81
N GLN A 6 -15.93 5.13 -3.75
CA GLN A 6 -16.73 3.99 -3.28
C GLN A 6 -16.58 2.78 -4.19
N TYR A 7 -16.58 3.01 -5.51
CA TYR A 7 -16.36 1.94 -6.49
C TYR A 7 -14.97 1.34 -6.34
N PHE A 8 -13.92 2.16 -6.26
CA PHE A 8 -12.54 1.71 -6.06
C PHE A 8 -12.41 0.89 -4.76
N GLN A 9 -12.89 1.42 -3.65
CA GLN A 9 -12.87 0.74 -2.35
C GLN A 9 -13.55 -0.64 -2.42
N ARG A 10 -14.77 -0.70 -2.98
CA ARG A 10 -15.52 -1.96 -3.14
C ARG A 10 -14.79 -2.95 -4.04
N SER A 11 -14.20 -2.48 -5.13
CA SER A 11 -13.45 -3.32 -6.07
C SER A 11 -12.19 -3.91 -5.42
N MET A 12 -11.44 -3.11 -4.69
CA MET A 12 -10.21 -3.55 -4.02
C MET A 12 -10.48 -4.43 -2.77
N SER A 13 -11.67 -4.32 -2.17
CA SER A 13 -12.11 -5.17 -1.06
C SER A 13 -12.67 -6.54 -1.51
N ARG A 14 -12.95 -6.73 -2.80
CA ARG A 14 -13.51 -7.98 -3.34
C ARG A 14 -12.43 -8.77 -4.06
N PHE A 15 -12.40 -10.11 -3.83
CA PHE A 15 -11.34 -10.96 -4.38
C PHE A 15 -11.21 -10.91 -5.91
N MET A 16 -12.32 -11.10 -6.67
CA MET A 16 -12.25 -11.18 -8.12
C MET A 16 -11.82 -9.88 -8.82
N PRO A 17 -12.43 -8.70 -8.52
CA PRO A 17 -11.96 -7.44 -9.10
C PRO A 17 -10.51 -7.11 -8.70
N TYR A 18 -10.14 -7.31 -7.44
CA TYR A 18 -8.76 -7.15 -6.96
C TYR A 18 -7.78 -8.06 -7.72
N PHE A 19 -8.12 -9.35 -7.86
CA PHE A 19 -7.26 -10.33 -8.54
C PHE A 19 -6.97 -9.92 -9.98
N TRP A 20 -8.01 -9.62 -10.76
CA TRP A 20 -7.84 -9.21 -12.16
C TRP A 20 -7.10 -7.89 -12.30
N TYR A 21 -7.40 -6.92 -11.45
CA TYR A 21 -6.69 -5.64 -11.44
C TYR A 21 -5.20 -5.83 -11.14
N MET A 22 -4.85 -6.60 -10.12
CA MET A 22 -3.46 -6.86 -9.76
C MET A 22 -2.75 -7.73 -10.79
N LEU A 23 -3.41 -8.76 -11.32
CA LEU A 23 -2.81 -9.62 -12.33
C LEU A 23 -2.35 -8.85 -13.57
N THR A 24 -3.12 -7.86 -13.99
CA THR A 24 -2.81 -7.04 -15.18
C THR A 24 -1.87 -5.88 -14.90
N ASN A 25 -1.86 -5.33 -13.68
CA ASN A 25 -1.09 -4.12 -13.37
C ASN A 25 0.12 -4.38 -12.45
N LEU A 26 0.03 -5.37 -11.56
CA LEU A 26 1.09 -5.68 -10.59
C LEU A 26 1.12 -7.18 -10.25
N PRO A 27 1.49 -8.05 -11.21
CA PRO A 27 1.38 -9.52 -11.07
C PRO A 27 2.20 -10.11 -9.94
N SER A 28 3.29 -9.47 -9.51
CA SER A 28 4.10 -9.89 -8.36
C SER A 28 3.29 -9.99 -7.07
N ILE A 29 2.32 -9.09 -6.88
CA ILE A 29 1.42 -9.10 -5.72
C ILE A 29 0.57 -10.37 -5.69
N ILE A 30 0.08 -10.81 -6.85
CA ILE A 30 -0.67 -12.08 -6.97
C ILE A 30 0.24 -13.27 -6.72
N PHE A 31 1.46 -13.26 -7.26
CA PHE A 31 2.42 -14.34 -7.01
C PHE A 31 2.74 -14.47 -5.52
N TRP A 32 3.02 -13.39 -4.81
CA TRP A 32 3.28 -13.40 -3.37
C TRP A 32 2.03 -13.69 -2.53
N GLY A 33 0.84 -13.56 -3.11
CA GLY A 33 -0.43 -13.77 -2.41
C GLY A 33 -0.77 -12.64 -1.45
N ILE A 34 -0.29 -11.43 -1.72
CA ILE A 34 -0.63 -10.23 -0.94
C ILE A 34 -2.08 -9.85 -1.23
N ARG A 35 -2.83 -9.44 -0.19
CA ARG A 35 -4.24 -9.07 -0.30
C ARG A 35 -4.55 -7.82 0.51
N VAL A 36 -5.45 -7.01 0.01
CA VAL A 36 -6.06 -5.93 0.81
C VAL A 36 -7.00 -6.57 1.84
N LYS A 37 -6.76 -6.31 3.12
CA LYS A 37 -7.56 -6.77 4.25
C LYS A 37 -8.64 -5.75 4.64
N ALA A 38 -8.27 -4.47 4.62
CA ALA A 38 -9.15 -3.35 4.91
C ALA A 38 -8.67 -2.12 4.15
N ILE A 39 -9.59 -1.33 3.63
CA ILE A 39 -9.29 -0.05 2.98
C ILE A 39 -10.47 0.91 3.15
N ASN A 40 -10.17 2.12 3.63
CA ASN A 40 -11.07 3.26 3.67
C ASN A 40 -10.25 4.55 3.50
N LEU A 41 -10.85 5.73 3.65
CA LEU A 41 -10.12 7.00 3.50
C LEU A 41 -9.07 7.26 4.58
N ASP A 42 -9.13 6.56 5.71
CA ASP A 42 -8.20 6.77 6.83
C ASP A 42 -7.01 5.80 6.78
N LEU A 43 -7.26 4.57 6.29
CA LEU A 43 -6.29 3.47 6.38
C LEU A 43 -6.37 2.48 5.22
N CYS A 44 -5.25 1.81 4.97
CA CYS A 44 -5.19 0.59 4.16
C CYS A 44 -4.32 -0.46 4.87
N TYR A 45 -4.89 -1.65 5.06
CA TYR A 45 -4.19 -2.82 5.58
C TYR A 45 -4.07 -3.88 4.50
N THR A 46 -2.86 -4.40 4.32
CA THR A 46 -2.61 -5.55 3.44
C THR A 46 -2.06 -6.73 4.24
N THR A 47 -2.29 -7.94 3.76
CA THR A 47 -1.73 -9.17 4.36
C THR A 47 -0.76 -9.83 3.40
N LEU A 48 0.38 -10.27 3.93
CA LEU A 48 1.42 -11.01 3.22
C LEU A 48 1.60 -12.37 3.91
N PRO A 49 1.29 -13.50 3.23
CA PRO A 49 1.42 -14.82 3.82
C PRO A 49 2.90 -15.24 3.96
N PHE A 50 3.21 -16.06 4.95
CA PHE A 50 4.48 -16.77 5.03
C PHE A 50 4.29 -18.17 4.44
N ASN A 51 4.80 -18.38 3.22
CA ASN A 51 4.70 -19.65 2.51
C ASN A 51 5.89 -19.83 1.52
N TRP A 52 5.85 -20.87 0.68
CA TRP A 52 6.93 -21.18 -0.26
C TRP A 52 7.21 -20.06 -1.28
N ARG A 53 6.21 -19.22 -1.63
CA ARG A 53 6.34 -18.12 -2.59
C ARG A 53 7.03 -16.89 -2.00
N THR A 54 6.97 -16.75 -0.67
CA THR A 54 7.47 -15.57 0.04
C THR A 54 8.65 -15.84 0.93
N LYS A 55 8.97 -17.12 1.21
CA LYS A 55 10.09 -17.48 2.09
C LYS A 55 11.45 -17.26 1.41
N ASN A 56 12.44 -16.94 2.23
CA ASN A 56 13.85 -16.91 1.88
C ASN A 56 14.63 -18.10 2.51
N PRO A 57 15.92 -18.32 2.16
CA PRO A 57 16.73 -19.38 2.76
C PRO A 57 16.89 -19.30 4.28
N PHE A 58 16.69 -18.11 4.87
CA PHE A 58 16.81 -17.88 6.32
C PHE A 58 15.52 -18.22 7.09
N LYS A 59 14.55 -18.89 6.45
CA LYS A 59 13.24 -19.27 7.04
C LYS A 59 12.43 -18.06 7.54
N SER A 60 12.42 -17.01 6.74
CA SER A 60 11.59 -15.80 6.96
C SER A 60 11.03 -15.31 5.62
N ILE A 61 10.12 -14.35 5.67
CA ILE A 61 9.64 -13.69 4.46
C ILE A 61 10.80 -12.93 3.80
N TYR A 62 10.90 -13.05 2.48
CA TYR A 62 11.86 -12.32 1.67
C TYR A 62 11.62 -10.82 1.78
N PHE A 63 12.69 -10.04 2.00
CA PHE A 63 12.56 -8.60 2.27
C PHE A 63 11.83 -7.85 1.16
N ALA A 64 12.06 -8.21 -0.12
CA ALA A 64 11.39 -7.57 -1.24
C ALA A 64 9.87 -7.79 -1.23
N ALA A 65 9.38 -8.95 -0.76
CA ALA A 65 7.95 -9.19 -0.58
C ALA A 65 7.38 -8.35 0.59
N LEU A 66 8.16 -8.13 1.67
CA LEU A 66 7.78 -7.21 2.75
C LEU A 66 7.68 -5.78 2.23
N CYS A 67 8.69 -5.32 1.47
CA CYS A 67 8.68 -3.98 0.84
C CYS A 67 7.51 -3.82 -0.12
N GLY A 68 7.22 -4.83 -0.98
CA GLY A 68 6.07 -4.80 -1.89
C GLY A 68 4.72 -4.76 -1.15
N GLY A 69 4.61 -5.44 0.00
CA GLY A 69 3.41 -5.37 0.84
C GLY A 69 3.22 -3.99 1.48
N ALA A 70 4.31 -3.34 1.88
CA ALA A 70 4.28 -1.99 2.45
C ALA A 70 3.98 -0.94 1.39
N GLU A 71 4.62 -1.02 0.22
CA GLU A 71 4.34 -0.16 -0.92
C GLU A 71 2.87 -0.27 -1.34
N LEU A 72 2.34 -1.50 -1.45
CA LEU A 72 0.95 -1.71 -1.78
C LEU A 72 -0.01 -1.07 -0.76
N ALA A 73 0.27 -1.18 0.55
CA ALA A 73 -0.60 -0.61 1.58
C ALA A 73 -0.70 0.92 1.46
N SER A 74 0.43 1.62 1.32
CA SER A 74 0.45 3.07 1.15
C SER A 74 -0.04 3.50 -0.23
N GLY A 75 0.36 2.80 -1.30
CA GLY A 75 -0.03 3.10 -2.68
C GLY A 75 -1.53 2.96 -2.91
N MET A 76 -2.16 1.90 -2.37
CA MET A 76 -3.62 1.71 -2.46
C MET A 76 -4.39 2.79 -1.71
N LEU A 77 -3.87 3.25 -0.56
CA LEU A 77 -4.48 4.36 0.18
C LEU A 77 -4.38 5.67 -0.62
N CYS A 78 -3.21 5.95 -1.22
CA CYS A 78 -3.04 7.09 -2.13
C CYS A 78 -4.00 6.99 -3.33
N MET A 79 -4.08 5.84 -4.01
CA MET A 79 -4.96 5.62 -5.15
C MET A 79 -6.44 5.81 -4.82
N LEU A 80 -6.87 5.41 -3.61
CA LEU A 80 -8.24 5.65 -3.15
C LEU A 80 -8.53 7.16 -3.07
N HIS A 81 -7.61 7.96 -2.54
CA HIS A 81 -7.77 9.41 -2.50
C HIS A 81 -7.77 10.03 -3.90
N LEU A 82 -6.86 9.58 -4.78
CA LEU A 82 -6.77 10.06 -6.16
C LEU A 82 -7.98 9.67 -7.03
N SER A 83 -8.75 8.65 -6.64
CA SER A 83 -9.95 8.23 -7.38
C SER A 83 -11.16 9.18 -7.21
N SER A 84 -10.98 10.35 -6.60
CA SER A 84 -12.01 11.38 -6.46
C SER A 84 -12.48 11.99 -7.78
N GLY A 85 -11.77 11.78 -8.89
CA GLY A 85 -12.14 12.21 -10.24
C GLY A 85 -11.11 13.11 -10.93
N GLU A 86 -10.16 13.63 -10.20
CA GLU A 86 -9.08 14.44 -10.75
C GLU A 86 -7.93 13.55 -11.25
N ARG A 87 -7.21 14.01 -12.27
CA ARG A 87 -6.11 13.27 -12.85
C ARG A 87 -4.80 13.60 -12.15
N PHE A 88 -4.16 12.59 -11.60
CA PHE A 88 -2.81 12.67 -11.05
C PHE A 88 -1.90 11.61 -11.64
N SER A 89 -0.60 11.89 -11.66
CA SER A 89 0.43 10.85 -11.66
C SER A 89 1.04 10.74 -10.27
N MET A 90 1.39 9.52 -9.88
CA MET A 90 2.11 9.25 -8.64
C MET A 90 3.30 8.34 -8.90
N LEU A 91 4.37 8.53 -8.12
CA LEU A 91 5.61 7.78 -8.24
C LEU A 91 6.26 7.65 -6.86
N VAL A 92 6.77 6.46 -6.53
CA VAL A 92 7.67 6.30 -5.37
C VAL A 92 9.02 6.92 -5.73
N VAL A 93 9.48 7.88 -4.93
CA VAL A 93 10.75 8.59 -5.14
C VAL A 93 11.81 8.24 -4.10
N ASP A 94 11.39 7.70 -2.95
CA ASP A 94 12.28 7.19 -1.91
C ASP A 94 11.59 6.09 -1.10
N PHE A 95 12.39 5.16 -0.59
CA PHE A 95 11.90 4.04 0.21
C PHE A 95 12.90 3.65 1.28
N ASN A 96 12.52 3.79 2.54
CA ASN A 96 13.33 3.35 3.68
C ASN A 96 12.65 2.17 4.38
N ALA A 97 13.40 1.14 4.74
CA ALA A 97 12.92 -0.05 5.40
C ALA A 97 13.78 -0.40 6.62
N GLN A 98 13.12 -0.61 7.74
CA GLN A 98 13.72 -1.11 8.98
C GLN A 98 13.13 -2.47 9.30
N PHE A 99 13.97 -3.51 9.31
CA PHE A 99 13.58 -4.88 9.67
C PHE A 99 13.95 -5.12 11.14
N ILE A 100 12.94 -5.18 12.00
CA ILE A 100 13.07 -5.16 13.47
C ILE A 100 13.19 -6.59 13.99
N LYS A 101 12.37 -7.50 13.44
CA LYS A 101 12.32 -8.91 13.82
C LYS A 101 12.13 -9.81 12.61
N LYS A 102 12.42 -11.08 12.80
CA LYS A 102 12.27 -12.10 11.77
C LYS A 102 10.79 -12.33 11.44
N ALA A 103 10.38 -11.99 10.23
CA ALA A 103 9.02 -12.20 9.73
C ALA A 103 8.83 -13.68 9.32
N ASN A 104 8.48 -14.55 10.25
CA ASN A 104 8.31 -15.99 10.06
C ASN A 104 6.85 -16.46 10.22
N LYS A 105 5.92 -15.54 10.25
CA LYS A 105 4.46 -15.74 10.23
C LYS A 105 3.86 -14.81 9.18
N GLN A 106 2.55 -14.93 8.92
CA GLN A 106 1.84 -13.92 8.14
C GLN A 106 2.09 -12.52 8.71
N VAL A 107 2.30 -11.54 7.83
CA VAL A 107 2.47 -10.14 8.22
C VAL A 107 1.27 -9.31 7.73
N THR A 108 0.72 -8.47 8.59
CA THR A 108 -0.22 -7.42 8.22
C THR A 108 0.54 -6.10 8.14
N MET A 109 0.55 -5.49 6.95
CA MET A 109 1.06 -4.13 6.74
C MET A 109 -0.06 -3.14 7.01
N LYS A 110 0.22 -2.07 7.77
CA LYS A 110 -0.74 -1.04 8.17
C LYS A 110 -0.22 0.32 7.74
N CYS A 111 -0.98 1.02 6.89
CA CYS A 111 -0.82 2.43 6.56
C CYS A 111 -2.06 3.17 7.06
N GLU A 112 -1.88 4.18 7.91
CA GLU A 112 -2.96 4.94 8.57
C GLU A 112 -2.83 6.46 8.28
N ASP A 113 -2.16 6.82 7.19
CA ASP A 113 -1.85 8.21 6.81
C ASP A 113 -2.92 8.84 5.88
N GLY A 114 -4.17 8.39 5.96
CA GLY A 114 -5.23 8.87 5.06
C GLY A 114 -5.47 10.36 5.13
N GLU A 115 -5.53 10.94 6.34
CA GLU A 115 -5.71 12.38 6.50
C GLU A 115 -4.51 13.19 5.98
N LEU A 116 -3.28 12.68 6.18
CA LEU A 116 -2.07 13.30 5.67
C LEU A 116 -2.04 13.31 4.13
N ILE A 117 -2.47 12.22 3.50
CA ILE A 117 -2.62 12.14 2.03
C ILE A 117 -3.64 13.17 1.54
N LYS A 118 -4.80 13.23 2.18
CA LYS A 118 -5.87 14.18 1.83
C LYS A 118 -5.39 15.63 1.92
N GLN A 119 -4.72 16.00 3.02
CA GLN A 119 -4.15 17.33 3.21
C GLN A 119 -3.12 17.65 2.13
N THR A 120 -2.20 16.74 1.82
CA THR A 120 -1.19 16.92 0.78
C THR A 120 -1.84 17.14 -0.60
N LEU A 121 -2.84 16.34 -0.97
CA LEU A 121 -3.51 16.50 -2.26
C LEU A 121 -4.31 17.80 -2.36
N SER A 122 -4.81 18.33 -1.25
CA SER A 122 -5.51 19.61 -1.22
C SER A 122 -4.62 20.83 -1.52
N THR A 123 -3.28 20.67 -1.40
CA THR A 123 -2.32 21.72 -1.77
C THR A 123 -2.06 21.80 -3.28
N LEU A 124 -2.70 20.95 -4.09
CA LEU A 124 -2.47 20.83 -5.53
C LEU A 124 -3.73 21.24 -6.34
N PRO A 125 -4.16 22.52 -6.29
CA PRO A 125 -5.41 22.95 -6.93
C PRO A 125 -5.31 23.04 -8.46
N ASN A 126 -4.09 23.19 -9.04
CA ASN A 126 -3.91 23.47 -10.47
C ASN A 126 -3.17 22.35 -11.20
N SER A 127 -3.45 22.21 -12.50
CA SER A 127 -2.65 21.36 -13.37
C SER A 127 -1.17 21.80 -13.36
N GLY A 128 -0.27 20.83 -13.21
CA GLY A 128 1.17 21.07 -13.08
C GLY A 128 1.69 21.13 -11.65
N ASP A 129 0.82 21.37 -10.65
CA ASP A 129 1.20 21.38 -9.24
C ASP A 129 1.79 20.02 -8.82
N THR A 130 2.82 20.06 -7.98
CA THR A 130 3.52 18.87 -7.48
C THR A 130 3.66 18.92 -5.97
N ALA A 131 3.58 17.77 -5.33
CA ALA A 131 3.91 17.61 -3.91
C ALA A 131 4.62 16.28 -3.65
N VAL A 132 5.38 16.23 -2.57
CA VAL A 132 6.03 15.02 -2.06
C VAL A 132 5.47 14.73 -0.68
N LEU A 133 5.16 13.47 -0.44
CA LEU A 133 4.61 13.00 0.83
C LEU A 133 5.34 11.74 1.27
N LYS A 134 5.77 11.70 2.53
CA LYS A 134 6.29 10.51 3.19
C LYS A 134 5.18 9.86 3.99
N THR A 135 4.84 8.62 3.66
CA THR A 135 3.90 7.77 4.41
C THR A 135 4.66 6.75 5.26
N THR A 136 4.07 6.37 6.40
CA THR A 136 4.61 5.34 7.30
C THR A 136 3.76 4.08 7.19
N VAL A 137 4.44 2.94 7.03
CA VAL A 137 3.79 1.61 7.06
C VAL A 137 4.46 0.76 8.12
N THR A 138 3.67 0.09 8.94
CA THR A 138 4.16 -0.84 9.96
C THR A 138 3.71 -2.27 9.63
N GLY A 139 4.64 -3.23 9.74
CA GLY A 139 4.37 -4.65 9.53
C GLY A 139 4.26 -5.39 10.85
N HIS A 140 3.18 -6.14 11.05
CA HIS A 140 2.89 -6.84 12.29
C HIS A 140 2.57 -8.31 12.08
N HIS A 141 3.04 -9.18 12.97
CA HIS A 141 2.56 -10.55 13.11
C HIS A 141 1.11 -10.59 13.63
N PRO A 142 0.43 -11.76 13.59
CA PRO A 142 -0.93 -11.90 14.11
C PRO A 142 -1.08 -11.59 15.60
N ASP A 143 -0.03 -11.77 16.39
CA ASP A 143 0.08 -11.43 17.81
C ASP A 143 0.38 -9.95 18.08
N SER A 144 0.28 -9.12 17.05
CA SER A 144 0.56 -7.67 17.07
C SER A 144 2.03 -7.29 17.26
N GLU A 145 2.96 -8.26 17.27
CA GLU A 145 4.38 -7.96 17.32
C GLU A 145 4.83 -7.24 16.05
N MET A 146 5.44 -6.06 16.19
CA MET A 146 6.00 -5.32 15.06
C MET A 146 7.28 -6.00 14.55
N VAL A 147 7.32 -6.32 13.26
CA VAL A 147 8.46 -6.98 12.60
C VAL A 147 9.22 -6.06 11.65
N ALA A 148 8.55 -5.03 11.12
CA ALA A 148 9.19 -4.08 10.22
C ALA A 148 8.46 -2.72 10.26
N LYS A 149 9.22 -1.66 9.91
CA LYS A 149 8.70 -0.30 9.68
C LYS A 149 9.24 0.19 8.35
N PHE A 150 8.40 0.87 7.58
CA PHE A 150 8.73 1.42 6.27
C PHE A 150 8.32 2.88 6.20
N GLU A 151 9.12 3.66 5.50
CA GLU A 151 8.78 5.00 5.06
C GLU A 151 8.77 4.99 3.53
N VAL A 152 7.64 5.31 2.94
CA VAL A 152 7.46 5.35 1.48
C VAL A 152 7.19 6.79 1.08
N THR A 153 8.07 7.35 0.28
CA THR A 153 7.95 8.73 -0.19
C THR A 153 7.33 8.76 -1.58
N TRP A 154 6.15 9.33 -1.66
CA TRP A 154 5.36 9.47 -2.89
C TRP A 154 5.51 10.88 -3.46
N SER A 155 5.71 10.98 -4.76
CA SER A 155 5.58 12.23 -5.51
C SER A 155 4.26 12.22 -6.27
N PHE A 156 3.50 13.30 -6.13
CA PHE A 156 2.25 13.53 -6.84
C PHE A 156 2.40 14.69 -7.82
N LYS A 157 1.79 14.57 -8.99
CA LYS A 157 1.66 15.67 -9.95
C LYS A 157 0.24 15.70 -10.50
N ARG A 158 -0.46 16.83 -10.34
CA ARG A 158 -1.76 17.07 -10.95
C ARG A 158 -1.61 17.26 -12.47
N LYS A 159 -2.47 16.60 -13.26
CA LYS A 159 -2.48 16.65 -14.73
C LYS A 159 -3.57 17.57 -15.25
#